data_93f3cab254d0ccd5e3e5c60834d50994
#
_entry.id   93f3cab254d0ccd5e3e5c60834d50994
#
_cell.length_a   1.000
_cell.length_b   1.000
_cell.length_c   1.000
_cell.angle_alpha   90.00
_cell.angle_beta   90.00
_cell.angle_gamma   90.00
#
_symmetry.space_group_name_H-M   'P 1'
#
loop_
_entity.id
_entity.type
_entity.pdbx_description
1 polymer ?
#
loop_
_entity_poly.entity_id
_entity_poly.type
_entity_poly.pdbx_seq_one_letter_code
_entity_poly.pdbx_strand_id
1 'polypeptide(L)'
;LRFDSMEGYSKNATDKMPHSWKAGPQTALLRRQLENMRNGGTVLICPPGNPFRCPPGPYERTSLIAHYLKTHKPKSKIIILDAKEKFSKQSLFMSGWDLHYGDLIEWRAGTAGGKISRVDPQNMQVETEFGMEKGDVINFIPAQHAGKVARDSGLTNKKGWCPVNQVTFE
;
A
#
# COMPACT_ATOMS: atom_id res chain seq x y z
N LEU A 1 2.99 10.51 7.55
CA LEU A 1 3.34 9.08 7.54
C LEU A 1 4.03 8.72 8.85
N ARG A 2 3.73 7.56 9.38
CA ARG A 2 4.31 7.01 10.61
C ARG A 2 5.27 5.89 10.23
N PHE A 3 6.53 6.21 10.10
CA PHE A 3 7.57 5.23 9.72
C PHE A 3 7.87 4.23 10.84
N ASP A 4 7.46 4.54 12.07
CA ASP A 4 7.56 3.70 13.26
C ASP A 4 6.37 2.75 13.47
N SER A 5 5.40 2.76 12.56
CA SER A 5 4.14 2.02 12.73
C SER A 5 4.19 0.54 12.34
N MET A 6 5.31 0.10 11.82
CA MET A 6 5.52 -1.29 11.39
C MET A 6 6.93 -1.72 11.74
N GLU A 7 7.06 -2.89 12.37
CA GLU A 7 8.36 -3.47 12.68
C GLU A 7 9.21 -3.65 11.40
N GLY A 8 10.47 -3.25 11.45
CA GLY A 8 11.39 -3.31 10.32
C GLY A 8 11.25 -2.16 9.32
N TYR A 9 10.19 -1.34 9.39
CA TYR A 9 10.02 -0.20 8.51
C TYR A 9 10.52 1.10 9.15
N SER A 10 11.36 1.80 8.43
CA SER A 10 11.94 3.09 8.86
C SER A 10 12.00 4.06 7.68
N LYS A 11 12.43 5.27 7.95
CA LYS A 11 12.66 6.25 6.88
C LYS A 11 13.69 5.74 5.85
N ASN A 12 14.72 5.02 6.30
CA ASN A 12 15.73 4.43 5.40
C ASN A 12 15.19 3.24 4.60
N ALA A 13 14.20 2.51 5.13
CA ALA A 13 13.54 1.43 4.42
C ALA A 13 12.79 1.92 3.16
N THR A 14 12.44 3.20 3.11
CA THR A 14 11.74 3.79 1.95
C THR A 14 12.56 3.78 0.65
N ASP A 15 13.87 3.63 0.75
CA ASP A 15 14.77 3.53 -0.42
C ASP A 15 14.68 2.15 -1.09
N LYS A 16 14.23 1.15 -0.36
CA LYS A 16 13.99 -0.21 -0.85
C LYS A 16 12.49 -0.48 -1.10
N MET A 17 11.67 -0.13 -0.12
CA MET A 17 10.22 -0.32 -0.13
C MET A 17 9.52 1.05 -0.14
N PRO A 18 9.40 1.72 -1.30
CA PRO A 18 8.84 3.05 -1.38
C PRO A 18 7.37 3.07 -0.97
N HIS A 19 6.99 4.06 -0.13
CA HIS A 19 5.59 4.31 0.16
C HIS A 19 4.86 4.98 -1.00
N SER A 20 5.55 5.85 -1.76
CA SER A 20 4.95 6.61 -2.85
C SER A 20 3.61 7.30 -2.50
N TRP A 21 3.45 7.68 -1.23
CA TRP A 21 2.22 8.30 -0.67
C TRP A 21 2.36 9.81 -0.47
N LYS A 22 3.53 10.31 -0.78
CA LYS A 22 3.85 11.73 -0.85
C LYS A 22 4.50 11.97 -2.21
N ALA A 23 4.03 12.97 -2.95
CA ALA A 23 4.57 13.33 -4.25
C ALA A 23 6.07 13.65 -4.18
N GLY A 24 6.79 13.34 -5.23
CA GLY A 24 8.22 13.60 -5.37
C GLY A 24 9.06 12.33 -5.53
N PRO A 25 10.28 12.26 -4.94
CA PRO A 25 11.26 11.20 -5.21
C PRO A 25 10.74 9.77 -5.03
N GLN A 26 9.84 9.56 -4.08
CA GLN A 26 9.25 8.24 -3.81
C GLN A 26 8.38 7.72 -4.97
N THR A 27 7.70 8.61 -5.68
CA THR A 27 6.91 8.24 -6.86
C THR A 27 7.81 7.84 -8.01
N ALA A 28 8.88 8.59 -8.23
CA ALA A 28 9.89 8.29 -9.25
C ALA A 28 10.65 6.99 -8.92
N LEU A 29 10.93 6.73 -7.64
CA LEU A 29 11.58 5.50 -7.20
C LEU A 29 10.71 4.27 -7.50
N LEU A 30 9.44 4.28 -7.13
CA LEU A 30 8.51 3.19 -7.42
C LEU A 30 8.43 2.92 -8.92
N ARG A 31 8.32 3.97 -9.73
CA ARG A 31 8.31 3.85 -11.19
C ARG A 31 9.59 3.17 -11.71
N ARG A 32 10.76 3.63 -11.30
CA ARG A 32 12.03 3.00 -11.71
C ARG A 32 12.14 1.54 -11.31
N GLN A 33 11.65 1.18 -10.12
CA GLN A 33 11.65 -0.22 -9.67
C GLN A 33 10.75 -1.08 -10.56
N LEU A 34 9.56 -0.59 -10.92
CA LEU A 34 8.65 -1.29 -11.84
C LEU A 34 9.25 -1.44 -13.25
N GLU A 35 9.91 -0.39 -13.76
CA GLU A 35 10.57 -0.41 -15.06
C GLU A 35 11.75 -1.41 -15.09
N ASN A 36 12.53 -1.47 -14.00
CA ASN A 36 13.69 -2.36 -13.88
C ASN A 36 13.33 -3.80 -13.47
N MET A 37 12.13 -4.05 -12.96
CA MET A 37 11.69 -5.38 -12.58
C MET A 37 11.69 -6.31 -13.79
N ARG A 38 12.12 -7.57 -13.62
CA ARG A 38 12.02 -8.60 -14.67
C ARG A 38 10.57 -8.86 -15.07
N ASN A 39 10.34 -9.32 -16.31
CA ASN A 39 9.05 -9.89 -16.68
C ASN A 39 8.87 -11.24 -15.95
N GLY A 40 7.76 -11.40 -15.24
CA GLY A 40 7.52 -12.51 -14.31
C GLY A 40 7.90 -12.15 -12.85
N GLY A 41 8.19 -10.87 -12.57
CA GLY A 41 8.39 -10.38 -11.21
C GLY A 41 7.07 -10.18 -10.45
N THR A 42 7.17 -10.15 -9.11
CA THR A 42 6.03 -9.95 -8.21
C THR A 42 6.07 -8.57 -7.61
N VAL A 43 4.96 -7.85 -7.70
CA VAL A 43 4.73 -6.57 -7.02
C VAL A 43 3.85 -6.80 -5.80
N LEU A 44 4.33 -6.40 -4.62
CA LEU A 44 3.50 -6.36 -3.40
C LEU A 44 2.98 -4.95 -3.18
N ILE A 45 1.69 -4.80 -2.99
CA ILE A 45 1.03 -3.57 -2.55
C ILE A 45 0.56 -3.78 -1.13
N CYS A 46 1.04 -2.96 -0.21
CA CYS A 46 0.79 -3.10 1.23
C CYS A 46 0.05 -1.85 1.75
N PRO A 47 -1.31 -1.81 1.65
CA PRO A 47 -2.10 -0.71 2.17
C PRO A 47 -2.07 -0.65 3.69
N PRO A 48 -2.18 0.53 4.31
CA PRO A 48 -2.30 0.63 5.76
C PRO A 48 -3.70 0.23 6.24
N GLY A 49 -3.80 -0.09 7.52
CA GLY A 49 -5.09 -0.18 8.21
C GLY A 49 -5.78 1.19 8.31
N ASN A 50 -7.08 1.17 8.58
CA ASN A 50 -7.87 2.40 8.80
C ASN A 50 -7.53 3.09 10.13
N PRO A 51 -7.62 4.43 10.21
CA PRO A 51 -7.90 5.36 9.13
C PRO A 51 -6.63 5.80 8.36
N PHE A 52 -6.79 6.12 7.10
CA PHE A 52 -5.72 6.72 6.29
C PHE A 52 -6.29 7.64 5.20
N ARG A 53 -5.45 8.51 4.65
CA ARG A 53 -5.83 9.44 3.60
C ARG A 53 -6.01 8.70 2.27
N CYS A 54 -7.04 9.09 1.51
CA CYS A 54 -7.33 8.56 0.19
C CYS A 54 -7.57 7.03 0.20
N PRO A 55 -8.67 6.56 0.81
CA PRO A 55 -8.96 5.13 0.94
C PRO A 55 -8.95 4.32 -0.37
N PRO A 56 -9.36 4.82 -1.55
CA PRO A 56 -9.25 4.07 -2.81
C PRO A 56 -7.83 4.07 -3.40
N GLY A 57 -6.95 4.97 -2.99
CA GLY A 57 -5.64 5.22 -3.62
C GLY A 57 -4.73 4.01 -3.82
N PRO A 58 -4.57 3.08 -2.86
CA PRO A 58 -3.77 1.87 -3.08
C PRO A 58 -4.30 0.99 -4.22
N TYR A 59 -5.60 0.91 -4.37
CA TYR A 59 -6.29 0.08 -5.37
C TYR A 59 -6.30 0.74 -6.75
N GLU A 60 -6.42 2.07 -6.81
CA GLU A 60 -6.19 2.86 -8.02
C GLU A 60 -4.75 2.67 -8.53
N ARG A 61 -3.78 2.75 -7.63
CA ARG A 61 -2.37 2.48 -7.96
C ARG A 61 -2.17 1.07 -8.48
N THR A 62 -2.82 0.08 -7.86
CA THR A 62 -2.80 -1.31 -8.35
C THR A 62 -3.29 -1.37 -9.79
N SER A 63 -4.40 -0.71 -10.12
CA SER A 63 -4.94 -0.67 -11.49
C SER A 63 -3.97 -0.04 -12.49
N LEU A 64 -3.30 1.06 -12.12
CA LEU A 64 -2.29 1.71 -12.98
C LEU A 64 -1.06 0.80 -13.19
N ILE A 65 -0.59 0.14 -12.14
CA ILE A 65 0.53 -0.81 -12.24
C ILE A 65 0.11 -2.02 -13.09
N ALA A 66 -1.10 -2.55 -12.90
CA ALA A 66 -1.62 -3.65 -13.68
C ALA A 66 -1.70 -3.33 -15.17
N HIS A 67 -2.14 -2.12 -15.51
CA HIS A 67 -2.15 -1.65 -16.90
C HIS A 67 -0.74 -1.63 -17.51
N TYR A 68 0.23 -1.13 -16.78
CA TYR A 68 1.64 -1.14 -17.20
C TYR A 68 2.16 -2.57 -17.35
N LEU A 69 1.93 -3.45 -16.38
CA LEU A 69 2.43 -4.83 -16.41
C LEU A 69 1.79 -5.64 -17.53
N LYS A 70 0.48 -5.50 -17.75
CA LYS A 70 -0.25 -6.17 -18.84
C LYS A 70 0.42 -5.91 -20.21
N THR A 71 0.90 -4.68 -20.41
CA THR A 71 1.51 -4.28 -21.68
C THR A 71 3.00 -4.63 -21.76
N HIS A 72 3.76 -4.41 -20.70
CA HIS A 72 5.23 -4.47 -20.73
C HIS A 72 5.81 -5.72 -20.07
N LYS A 73 5.09 -6.34 -19.13
CA LYS A 73 5.58 -7.46 -18.30
C LYS A 73 4.44 -8.45 -18.00
N PRO A 74 3.81 -9.04 -19.02
CA PRO A 74 2.56 -9.82 -18.88
C PRO A 74 2.68 -11.11 -18.06
N LYS A 75 3.89 -11.59 -17.75
CA LYS A 75 4.11 -12.75 -16.89
C LYS A 75 4.22 -12.38 -15.39
N SER A 76 4.15 -11.09 -15.08
CA SER A 76 4.27 -10.59 -13.70
C SER A 76 2.94 -10.69 -12.95
N LYS A 77 3.00 -10.52 -11.62
CA LYS A 77 1.84 -10.59 -10.73
C LYS A 77 1.84 -9.43 -9.75
N ILE A 78 0.65 -9.00 -9.34
CA ILE A 78 0.45 -8.06 -8.23
C ILE A 78 -0.28 -8.80 -7.12
N ILE A 79 0.24 -8.72 -5.89
CA ILE A 79 -0.42 -9.22 -4.70
C ILE A 79 -0.67 -8.03 -3.78
N ILE A 80 -1.91 -7.82 -3.40
CA ILE A 80 -2.30 -6.81 -2.41
C ILE A 80 -2.41 -7.50 -1.06
N LEU A 81 -1.52 -7.17 -0.13
CA LEU A 81 -1.54 -7.66 1.24
C LEU A 81 -2.23 -6.63 2.12
N ASP A 82 -3.50 -6.83 2.37
CA ASP A 82 -4.38 -5.85 3.00
C ASP A 82 -4.76 -6.27 4.43
N ALA A 83 -4.37 -5.47 5.42
CA ALA A 83 -4.76 -5.74 6.81
C ALA A 83 -6.27 -5.64 7.08
N LYS A 84 -7.06 -5.22 6.10
CA LYS A 84 -8.51 -5.02 6.19
C LYS A 84 -9.27 -6.17 5.54
N GLU A 85 -10.48 -6.42 6.02
CA GLU A 85 -11.42 -7.40 5.44
C GLU A 85 -12.21 -6.82 4.26
N LYS A 86 -12.25 -5.50 4.15
CA LYS A 86 -12.94 -4.76 3.08
C LYS A 86 -12.21 -3.48 2.77
N PHE A 87 -12.36 -2.99 1.56
CA PHE A 87 -11.80 -1.71 1.15
C PHE A 87 -12.79 -0.84 0.37
N SER A 88 -12.45 0.44 0.24
CA SER A 88 -13.31 1.43 -0.43
C SER A 88 -13.56 1.08 -1.88
N LYS A 89 -14.85 1.02 -2.28
CA LYS A 89 -15.26 0.71 -3.66
C LYS A 89 -14.84 -0.69 -4.14
N GLN A 90 -14.69 -1.63 -3.23
CA GLN A 90 -14.17 -2.98 -3.50
C GLN A 90 -14.85 -3.66 -4.68
N SER A 91 -16.19 -3.69 -4.73
CA SER A 91 -16.90 -4.37 -5.81
C SER A 91 -16.58 -3.81 -7.19
N LEU A 92 -16.43 -2.48 -7.31
CA LEU A 92 -16.05 -1.84 -8.56
C LEU A 92 -14.63 -2.22 -8.99
N PHE A 93 -13.67 -2.18 -8.05
CA PHE A 93 -12.28 -2.57 -8.35
C PHE A 93 -12.19 -4.04 -8.73
N MET A 94 -12.80 -4.94 -7.95
CA MET A 94 -12.76 -6.38 -8.23
C MET A 94 -13.36 -6.71 -9.59
N SER A 95 -14.54 -6.16 -9.91
CA SER A 95 -15.15 -6.35 -11.23
C SER A 95 -14.31 -5.78 -12.38
N GLY A 96 -13.71 -4.60 -12.18
CA GLY A 96 -12.83 -4.00 -13.17
C GLY A 96 -11.53 -4.79 -13.37
N TRP A 97 -10.95 -5.31 -12.29
CA TRP A 97 -9.74 -6.13 -12.37
C TRP A 97 -10.00 -7.47 -13.06
N ASP A 98 -11.09 -8.15 -12.71
CA ASP A 98 -11.51 -9.38 -13.37
C ASP A 98 -11.69 -9.17 -14.88
N LEU A 99 -12.44 -8.14 -15.28
CA LEU A 99 -12.69 -7.80 -16.67
C LEU A 99 -11.41 -7.45 -17.47
N HIS A 100 -10.50 -6.68 -16.87
CA HIS A 100 -9.38 -6.09 -17.61
C HIS A 100 -8.05 -6.78 -17.40
N TYR A 101 -7.83 -7.45 -16.28
CA TYR A 101 -6.53 -7.96 -15.85
C TYR A 101 -6.53 -9.45 -15.47
N GLY A 102 -7.70 -10.05 -15.23
CA GLY A 102 -7.80 -11.48 -14.88
C GLY A 102 -6.94 -11.82 -13.66
N ASP A 103 -6.14 -12.88 -13.77
CA ASP A 103 -5.30 -13.41 -12.69
C ASP A 103 -4.04 -12.57 -12.38
N LEU A 104 -3.85 -11.42 -13.02
CA LEU A 104 -2.68 -10.57 -12.79
C LEU A 104 -2.70 -9.92 -11.41
N ILE A 105 -3.89 -9.71 -10.82
CA ILE A 105 -4.08 -9.09 -9.51
C ILE A 105 -4.70 -10.10 -8.54
N GLU A 106 -4.05 -10.29 -7.41
CA GLU A 106 -4.57 -11.05 -6.27
C GLU A 106 -4.72 -10.11 -5.08
N TRP A 107 -5.91 -10.08 -4.46
CA TRP A 107 -6.13 -9.37 -3.21
C TRP A 107 -6.32 -10.37 -2.07
N ARG A 108 -5.56 -10.20 -1.01
CA ARG A 108 -5.65 -10.98 0.22
C ARG A 108 -6.13 -10.09 1.37
N ALA A 109 -7.26 -10.46 1.95
CA ALA A 109 -7.80 -9.84 3.16
C ALA A 109 -6.93 -10.15 4.39
N GLY A 110 -7.13 -9.42 5.48
CA GLY A 110 -6.39 -9.61 6.72
C GLY A 110 -6.40 -11.04 7.23
N THR A 111 -7.58 -11.67 7.28
CA THR A 111 -7.76 -13.07 7.68
C THR A 111 -7.29 -14.10 6.63
N ALA A 112 -7.01 -13.65 5.42
CA ALA A 112 -6.50 -14.49 4.33
C ALA A 112 -4.99 -14.25 4.05
N GLY A 113 -4.22 -13.87 5.07
CA GLY A 113 -2.78 -13.65 4.97
C GLY A 113 -2.39 -12.27 4.44
N GLY A 114 -3.32 -11.32 4.40
CA GLY A 114 -3.02 -9.94 4.00
C GLY A 114 -2.44 -9.07 5.12
N LYS A 115 -2.56 -9.50 6.39
CA LYS A 115 -2.04 -8.74 7.53
C LYS A 115 -0.55 -8.94 7.69
N ILE A 116 0.20 -7.85 7.54
CA ILE A 116 1.65 -7.82 7.71
C ILE A 116 1.98 -7.54 9.17
N SER A 117 2.89 -8.33 9.75
CA SER A 117 3.42 -8.16 11.11
C SER A 117 4.78 -7.45 11.11
N ARG A 118 5.63 -7.72 10.12
CA ARG A 118 6.98 -7.17 10.01
C ARG A 118 7.39 -7.00 8.55
N VAL A 119 8.30 -6.08 8.26
CA VAL A 119 8.93 -5.95 6.95
C VAL A 119 10.44 -6.15 7.05
N ASP A 120 11.02 -6.73 6.00
CA ASP A 120 12.46 -6.93 5.84
C ASP A 120 12.93 -6.29 4.52
N PRO A 121 13.30 -5.01 4.56
CA PRO A 121 13.74 -4.30 3.36
C PRO A 121 15.03 -4.84 2.76
N GLN A 122 15.88 -5.51 3.53
CA GLN A 122 17.15 -6.01 3.02
C GLN A 122 16.93 -7.21 2.08
N ASN A 123 15.99 -8.09 2.44
CA ASN A 123 15.66 -9.28 1.68
C ASN A 123 14.45 -9.08 0.76
N MET A 124 13.86 -7.88 0.71
CA MET A 124 12.65 -7.57 -0.05
C MET A 124 11.50 -8.54 0.30
N GLN A 125 11.19 -8.62 1.60
CA GLN A 125 10.18 -9.54 2.16
C GLN A 125 9.29 -8.82 3.16
N VAL A 126 8.08 -9.35 3.31
CA VAL A 126 7.16 -9.00 4.40
C VAL A 126 6.71 -10.28 5.10
N GLU A 127 6.51 -10.20 6.40
CA GLU A 127 6.03 -11.31 7.21
C GLU A 127 4.53 -11.18 7.46
N THR A 128 3.81 -12.27 7.20
CA THR A 128 2.40 -12.42 7.51
C THR A 128 2.20 -13.60 8.46
N GLU A 129 1.00 -13.84 8.94
CA GLU A 129 0.68 -15.03 9.76
C GLU A 129 0.86 -16.36 9.00
N PHE A 130 0.89 -16.34 7.68
CA PHE A 130 1.12 -17.51 6.84
C PHE A 130 2.58 -17.66 6.37
N GLY A 131 3.48 -16.79 6.85
CA GLY A 131 4.90 -16.86 6.53
C GLY A 131 5.42 -15.63 5.77
N MET A 132 6.58 -15.81 5.14
CA MET A 132 7.28 -14.73 4.43
C MET A 132 6.81 -14.62 2.99
N GLU A 133 6.42 -13.41 2.60
CA GLU A 133 6.08 -13.07 1.22
C GLU A 133 7.20 -12.21 0.61
N LYS A 134 7.71 -12.63 -0.54
CA LYS A 134 8.79 -11.92 -1.25
C LYS A 134 8.24 -11.14 -2.45
N GLY A 135 8.71 -9.91 -2.63
CA GLY A 135 8.39 -9.09 -3.79
C GLY A 135 9.64 -8.58 -4.51
N ASP A 136 9.61 -8.54 -5.83
CA ASP A 136 10.63 -7.83 -6.62
C ASP A 136 10.48 -6.31 -6.48
N VAL A 137 9.24 -5.85 -6.29
CA VAL A 137 8.89 -4.47 -5.94
C VAL A 137 7.88 -4.50 -4.79
N ILE A 138 8.12 -3.72 -3.74
CA ILE A 138 7.21 -3.63 -2.60
C ILE A 138 6.82 -2.18 -2.36
N ASN A 139 5.57 -1.84 -2.64
CA ASN A 139 4.98 -0.55 -2.29
C ASN A 139 4.36 -0.65 -0.89
N PHE A 140 5.13 -0.32 0.13
CA PHE A 140 4.68 -0.34 1.52
C PHE A 140 4.17 1.04 1.95
N ILE A 141 2.88 1.15 2.28
CA ILE A 141 2.25 2.40 2.71
C ILE A 141 2.07 2.35 4.22
N PRO A 142 2.88 3.09 5.02
CA PRO A 142 2.80 3.05 6.47
C PRO A 142 1.53 3.74 6.99
N ALA A 143 1.17 3.47 8.24
CA ALA A 143 0.08 4.15 8.93
C ALA A 143 0.26 5.67 8.92
N GLN A 144 -0.83 6.39 9.13
CA GLN A 144 -0.88 7.84 8.99
C GLN A 144 -1.50 8.50 10.21
N HIS A 145 -1.34 9.79 10.30
CA HIS A 145 -1.98 10.68 11.28
C HIS A 145 -2.13 12.08 10.65
N ALA A 146 -2.87 12.95 11.30
CA ALA A 146 -3.03 14.34 10.88
C ALA A 146 -1.68 15.08 10.75
N GLY A 147 -1.65 16.13 9.96
CA GLY A 147 -0.46 16.95 9.73
C GLY A 147 0.13 17.53 11.02
N LYS A 148 1.41 17.92 10.96
CA LYS A 148 2.12 18.45 12.14
C LYS A 148 1.39 19.65 12.76
N VAL A 149 0.92 20.58 11.94
CA VAL A 149 0.19 21.77 12.41
C VAL A 149 -1.02 21.40 13.26
N ALA A 150 -1.86 20.46 12.80
CA ALA A 150 -3.05 20.04 13.54
C ALA A 150 -2.71 19.38 14.89
N ARG A 151 -1.61 18.62 14.94
CA ARG A 151 -1.13 17.98 16.17
C ARG A 151 -0.58 19.01 17.16
N ASP A 152 0.26 19.92 16.67
CA ASP A 152 0.88 20.96 17.50
C ASP A 152 -0.15 21.95 18.06
N SER A 153 -1.25 22.17 17.32
CA SER A 153 -2.37 23.03 17.75
C SER A 153 -3.39 22.32 18.66
N GLY A 154 -3.14 21.05 19.04
CA GLY A 154 -4.04 20.31 19.93
C GLY A 154 -5.37 19.88 19.29
N LEU A 155 -5.51 19.95 17.97
CA LEU A 155 -6.75 19.62 17.26
C LEU A 155 -6.97 18.12 17.07
N THR A 156 -6.00 17.27 17.44
CA THR A 156 -6.11 15.83 17.22
C THR A 156 -6.60 15.08 18.45
N ASN A 157 -7.35 14.02 18.22
CA ASN A 157 -7.72 13.07 19.25
C ASN A 157 -6.54 12.12 19.59
N LYS A 158 -6.74 11.21 20.55
CA LYS A 158 -5.75 10.22 20.98
C LYS A 158 -5.26 9.29 19.85
N LYS A 159 -6.05 9.15 18.78
CA LYS A 159 -5.68 8.36 17.57
C LYS A 159 -4.85 9.17 16.56
N GLY A 160 -4.60 10.45 16.84
CA GLY A 160 -3.81 11.35 15.99
C GLY A 160 -4.57 11.90 14.78
N TRP A 161 -5.90 11.91 14.80
CA TRP A 161 -6.77 12.49 13.77
C TRP A 161 -7.65 13.57 14.36
N CYS A 162 -7.98 14.59 13.54
CA CYS A 162 -8.92 15.63 13.94
C CYS A 162 -10.35 15.07 13.94
N PRO A 163 -11.06 15.05 15.08
CA PRO A 163 -12.47 14.75 15.07
C PRO A 163 -13.22 15.89 14.37
N VAL A 164 -14.25 15.54 13.63
CA VAL A 164 -15.07 16.51 12.88
C VAL A 164 -16.53 16.12 13.00
N ASN A 165 -17.39 17.10 13.29
CA ASN A 165 -18.82 16.93 13.14
C ASN A 165 -19.15 16.79 11.65
N GLN A 166 -19.82 15.70 11.26
CA GLN A 166 -20.08 15.40 9.85
C GLN A 166 -21.11 16.31 9.18
N VAL A 167 -21.81 17.12 9.96
CA VAL A 167 -22.82 18.08 9.46
C VAL A 167 -22.26 19.50 9.41
N THR A 168 -21.62 19.96 10.50
CA THR A 168 -21.11 21.34 10.62
C THR A 168 -19.65 21.48 10.27
N PHE A 169 -18.90 20.38 10.23
CA PHE A 169 -17.44 20.33 10.02
C PHE A 169 -16.61 21.03 11.11
N GLU A 170 -17.20 21.25 12.28
CA GLU A 170 -16.53 21.76 13.47
C GLU A 170 -15.82 20.66 14.26
#